data_93486def9db2a2b733726349344b7cc6
#
_entry.id   93486def9db2a2b733726349344b7cc6
#
_cell.length_a   1.000
_cell.length_b   1.000
_cell.length_c   1.000
_cell.angle_alpha   90.00
_cell.angle_beta   90.00
_cell.angle_gamma   90.00
#
_symmetry.space_group_name_H-M   'P 1'
#
loop_
_entity.id
_entity.type
_entity.pdbx_description
1 polymer ?
#
loop_
_entity_poly.entity_id
_entity_poly.type
_entity_poly.pdbx_seq_one_letter_code
_entity_poly.pdbx_strand_id
1 'polypeptide(L)'
;MTMSDPIADMLTRIRNANTAKHDTVDVPASKMKLAIVQILLDEGYIKKYDILDEGSFKTIHITLKYGEDKNDKIISGIKRISKPGLRVYAGNEELPRVLGGLGIAIISTNQGVITDKKARELQVGGEVLAYIW
;
A
#
# COMPACT_ATOMS: atom_id res chain seq x y z
N MET A 1 -11.23 3.57 24.51
CA MET A 1 -10.81 2.50 23.58
C MET A 1 -10.15 3.10 22.36
N THR A 2 -8.95 2.68 22.09
CA THR A 2 -8.24 3.14 20.91
C THR A 2 -8.60 2.28 19.71
N MET A 3 -8.86 2.93 18.58
CA MET A 3 -9.10 2.23 17.33
C MET A 3 -7.75 1.87 16.71
N SER A 4 -7.60 0.61 16.32
CA SER A 4 -6.39 0.18 15.62
C SER A 4 -6.56 0.31 14.12
N ASP A 5 -5.49 0.65 13.43
CA ASP A 5 -5.44 0.71 11.97
C ASP A 5 -4.21 -0.06 11.49
N PRO A 6 -4.33 -1.38 11.30
CA PRO A 6 -3.19 -2.19 10.86
C PRO A 6 -2.62 -1.78 9.50
N ILE A 7 -3.46 -1.23 8.63
CA ILE A 7 -2.99 -0.74 7.32
C ILE A 7 -2.14 0.51 7.50
N ALA A 8 -2.59 1.46 8.33
CA ALA A 8 -1.81 2.65 8.63
C ALA A 8 -0.49 2.29 9.29
N ASP A 9 -0.48 1.31 10.19
CA ASP A 9 0.74 0.82 10.83
C ASP A 9 1.73 0.28 9.79
N MET A 10 1.25 -0.55 8.86
CA MET A 10 2.09 -1.08 7.78
C MET A 10 2.67 0.04 6.91
N LEU A 11 1.83 0.97 6.49
CA LEU A 11 2.26 2.09 5.64
C LEU A 11 3.28 2.97 6.36
N THR A 12 3.09 3.20 7.66
CA THR A 12 4.02 3.96 8.49
C THR A 12 5.36 3.24 8.61
N ARG A 13 5.36 1.92 8.81
CA ARG A 13 6.60 1.13 8.86
C ARG A 13 7.37 1.22 7.55
N ILE A 14 6.67 1.11 6.43
CA ILE A 14 7.29 1.22 5.09
C ILE A 14 7.87 2.63 4.91
N ARG A 15 7.10 3.66 5.24
CA ARG A 15 7.53 5.06 5.14
C ARG A 15 8.78 5.32 5.98
N ASN A 16 8.78 4.88 7.24
CA ASN A 16 9.89 5.09 8.15
C ASN A 16 11.15 4.35 7.69
N ALA A 17 11.01 3.10 7.25
CA ALA A 17 12.12 2.32 6.73
C ALA A 17 12.71 2.96 5.48
N ASN A 18 11.85 3.47 4.59
CA ASN A 18 12.28 4.16 3.38
C ASN A 18 13.03 5.46 3.70
N THR A 19 12.54 6.22 4.67
CA THR A 19 13.19 7.46 5.11
C THR A 19 14.53 7.19 5.77
N ALA A 20 14.62 6.13 6.58
CA ALA A 20 15.86 5.72 7.23
C ALA A 20 16.81 4.95 6.30
N LYS A 21 16.39 4.72 5.05
CA LYS A 21 17.20 4.05 4.03
C LYS A 21 17.53 2.59 4.38
N HIS A 22 16.60 1.93 5.05
CA HIS A 22 16.71 0.50 5.36
C HIS A 22 16.54 -0.32 4.10
N ASP A 23 17.18 -1.49 4.03
CA ASP A 23 17.00 -2.40 2.90
C ASP A 23 15.68 -3.16 3.00
N THR A 24 15.24 -3.49 4.20
CA THR A 24 14.06 -4.32 4.43
C THR A 24 13.20 -3.77 5.57
N VAL A 25 11.95 -4.22 5.61
CA VAL A 25 11.02 -3.93 6.70
C VAL A 25 10.07 -5.11 6.86
N ASP A 26 9.75 -5.44 8.12
CA ASP A 26 8.84 -6.53 8.44
C ASP A 26 7.51 -5.97 8.97
N VAL A 27 6.41 -6.58 8.53
CA VAL A 27 5.08 -6.24 9.01
C VAL A 27 4.29 -7.53 9.27
N PRO A 28 3.40 -7.53 10.29
CA PRO A 28 2.52 -8.69 10.49
C PRO A 28 1.64 -8.92 9.26
N ALA A 29 1.48 -10.18 8.87
CA ALA A 29 0.75 -10.53 7.66
C ALA A 29 -0.77 -10.54 7.88
N SER A 30 -1.52 -10.15 6.84
CA SER A 30 -2.95 -10.35 6.72
C SER A 30 -3.30 -10.39 5.24
N LYS A 31 -4.49 -10.86 4.89
CA LYS A 31 -4.91 -10.91 3.49
C LYS A 31 -4.89 -9.52 2.84
N MET A 32 -5.42 -8.54 3.54
CA MET A 32 -5.46 -7.16 3.02
C MET A 32 -4.07 -6.59 2.84
N LYS A 33 -3.18 -6.77 3.82
CA LYS A 33 -1.80 -6.28 3.74
C LYS A 33 -1.04 -6.95 2.61
N LEU A 34 -1.22 -8.26 2.43
CA LEU A 34 -0.60 -9.00 1.31
C LEU A 34 -1.06 -8.45 -0.03
N ALA A 35 -2.35 -8.17 -0.18
CA ALA A 35 -2.89 -7.59 -1.41
C ALA A 35 -2.26 -6.23 -1.71
N ILE A 36 -2.10 -5.38 -0.69
CA ILE A 36 -1.47 -4.07 -0.83
C ILE A 36 0.00 -4.22 -1.23
N VAL A 37 0.73 -5.10 -0.55
CA VAL A 37 2.15 -5.34 -0.84
C VAL A 37 2.35 -5.87 -2.26
N GLN A 38 1.45 -6.76 -2.73
CA GLN A 38 1.49 -7.25 -4.10
C GLN A 38 1.31 -6.11 -5.12
N ILE A 39 0.42 -5.16 -4.82
CA ILE A 39 0.24 -3.98 -5.67
C ILE A 39 1.52 -3.15 -5.71
N LEU A 40 2.17 -2.94 -4.57
CA LEU A 40 3.43 -2.20 -4.50
C LEU A 40 4.51 -2.86 -5.35
N LEU A 41 4.56 -4.19 -5.35
CA LEU A 41 5.49 -4.94 -6.19
C LEU A 41 5.14 -4.78 -7.67
N ASP A 42 3.88 -4.99 -8.04
CA ASP A 42 3.43 -4.92 -9.43
C ASP A 42 3.63 -3.53 -10.03
N GLU A 43 3.48 -2.48 -9.22
CA GLU A 43 3.65 -1.09 -9.66
C GLU A 43 5.10 -0.60 -9.54
N GLY A 44 6.01 -1.46 -9.12
CA GLY A 44 7.44 -1.15 -9.08
C GLY A 44 7.89 -0.30 -7.91
N TYR A 45 7.12 -0.23 -6.82
CA TYR A 45 7.49 0.55 -5.65
C TYR A 45 8.38 -0.20 -4.67
N ILE A 46 8.35 -1.53 -4.69
CA ILE A 46 9.24 -2.36 -3.87
C ILE A 46 9.95 -3.38 -4.77
N LYS A 47 11.05 -3.92 -4.26
CA LYS A 47 11.87 -4.88 -5.02
C LYS A 47 11.26 -6.28 -4.99
N LYS A 48 10.88 -6.75 -3.80
CA LYS A 48 10.27 -8.06 -3.59
C LYS A 48 9.69 -8.15 -2.18
N TYR A 49 8.97 -9.23 -1.91
CA TYR A 49 8.57 -9.57 -0.55
C TYR A 49 8.58 -11.07 -0.38
N ASP A 50 8.73 -11.51 0.88
CA ASP A 50 8.66 -12.92 1.27
C ASP A 50 7.71 -13.04 2.46
N ILE A 51 7.11 -14.21 2.61
CA ILE A 51 6.27 -14.50 3.76
C ILE A 51 7.05 -15.42 4.69
N LEU A 52 7.29 -14.96 5.90
CA LEU A 52 7.96 -15.74 6.93
C LEU A 52 6.91 -16.37 7.83
N ASP A 53 6.87 -17.70 7.85
CA ASP A 53 5.93 -18.46 8.67
C ASP A 53 6.66 -18.95 9.92
N GLU A 54 6.38 -18.31 11.05
CA GLU A 54 7.03 -18.60 12.33
C GLU A 54 6.08 -19.28 13.31
N GLY A 55 5.27 -20.21 12.82
CA GLY A 55 4.35 -20.98 13.64
C GLY A 55 2.98 -20.35 13.73
N SER A 56 2.66 -19.74 14.89
CA SER A 56 1.32 -19.19 15.12
C SER A 56 1.03 -17.89 14.39
N PHE A 57 2.04 -17.24 13.79
CA PHE A 57 1.83 -16.01 13.03
C PHE A 57 2.77 -15.94 11.84
N LYS A 58 2.39 -15.11 10.87
CA LYS A 58 3.16 -14.88 9.64
C LYS A 58 3.59 -13.43 9.57
N THR A 59 4.75 -13.21 8.98
CA THR A 59 5.31 -11.88 8.78
C THR A 59 5.57 -11.67 7.29
N ILE A 60 5.27 -10.48 6.79
CA ILE A 60 5.65 -10.09 5.43
C ILE A 60 7.00 -9.38 5.54
N HIS A 61 8.01 -9.96 4.90
CA HIS A 61 9.36 -9.40 4.83
C HIS A 61 9.50 -8.67 3.51
N ILE A 62 9.50 -7.34 3.56
CA ILE A 62 9.49 -6.48 2.37
C ILE A 62 10.90 -5.98 2.09
N THR A 63 11.38 -6.17 0.87
CA THR A 63 12.67 -5.61 0.42
C THR A 63 12.37 -4.33 -0.33
N LEU A 64 12.85 -3.20 0.19
CA LEU A 64 12.61 -1.89 -0.38
C LEU A 64 13.45 -1.69 -1.64
N LYS A 65 13.02 -0.74 -2.46
CA LYS A 65 13.66 -0.43 -3.74
C LYS A 65 14.17 0.99 -3.71
N TYR A 66 15.40 1.17 -4.19
CA TYR A 66 16.02 2.48 -4.35
C TYR A 66 16.55 2.59 -5.77
N GLY A 67 16.92 3.80 -6.19
CA GLY A 67 17.55 4.02 -7.47
C GLY A 67 19.02 3.65 -7.44
N GLU A 68 19.89 4.45 -8.05
CA GLU A 68 21.32 4.16 -8.12
C GLU A 68 21.96 4.15 -6.74
N ASP A 69 21.45 4.96 -5.81
CA ASP A 69 21.87 4.92 -4.41
C ASP A 69 20.66 5.07 -3.49
N LYS A 70 20.88 4.94 -2.18
CA LYS A 70 19.79 4.98 -1.20
C LYS A 70 19.19 6.37 -0.99
N ASN A 71 19.77 7.41 -1.56
CA ASN A 71 19.19 8.75 -1.54
C ASN A 71 18.14 8.89 -2.65
N ASP A 72 18.16 8.02 -3.63
CA ASP A 72 17.22 8.02 -4.75
C ASP A 72 16.03 7.11 -4.44
N LYS A 73 15.11 7.62 -3.65
CA LYS A 73 13.93 6.87 -3.20
C LYS A 73 12.94 6.66 -4.34
N ILE A 74 12.42 5.45 -4.45
CA ILE A 74 11.36 5.14 -5.41
C ILE A 74 10.01 5.58 -4.87
N ILE A 75 9.75 5.38 -3.56
CA ILE A 75 8.54 5.87 -2.92
C ILE A 75 8.79 7.28 -2.41
N SER A 76 8.09 8.27 -2.99
CA SER A 76 8.18 9.66 -2.55
C SER A 76 7.19 9.99 -1.44
N GLY A 77 6.03 9.36 -1.45
CA GLY A 77 5.02 9.60 -0.44
C GLY A 77 4.05 8.44 -0.28
N ILE A 78 3.51 8.32 0.93
CA ILE A 78 2.49 7.35 1.29
C ILE A 78 1.48 8.07 2.17
N LYS A 79 0.20 7.98 1.83
CA LYS A 79 -0.86 8.62 2.62
C LYS A 79 -2.02 7.68 2.84
N ARG A 80 -2.37 7.44 4.11
CA ARG A 80 -3.59 6.71 4.48
C ARG A 80 -4.80 7.63 4.24
N ILE A 81 -5.80 7.16 3.51
CA ILE A 81 -6.98 7.96 3.17
C ILE A 81 -8.17 7.53 4.01
N SER A 82 -8.70 6.32 3.80
CA SER A 82 -9.82 5.80 4.59
C SER A 82 -9.27 5.28 5.92
N LYS A 83 -9.93 5.67 7.02
CA LYS A 83 -9.50 5.32 8.38
C LYS A 83 -10.68 4.69 9.13
N PRO A 84 -10.43 3.88 10.17
CA PRO A 84 -11.53 3.29 10.94
C PRO A 84 -12.54 4.32 11.47
N GLY A 85 -12.08 5.51 11.86
CA GLY A 85 -12.95 6.57 12.35
C GLY A 85 -13.56 7.45 11.27
N LEU A 86 -13.10 7.33 10.03
CA LEU A 86 -13.57 8.16 8.91
C LEU A 86 -13.33 7.42 7.59
N ARG A 87 -14.31 6.59 7.21
CA ARG A 87 -14.21 5.82 5.95
C ARG A 87 -14.42 6.73 4.74
N VAL A 88 -13.64 6.49 3.69
CA VAL A 88 -13.70 7.25 2.44
C VAL A 88 -13.96 6.29 1.28
N TYR A 89 -15.05 6.55 0.55
CA TYR A 89 -15.46 5.75 -0.60
C TYR A 89 -15.52 6.61 -1.85
N ALA A 90 -15.31 6.00 -3.01
CA ALA A 90 -15.47 6.67 -4.29
C ALA A 90 -16.15 5.74 -5.28
N GLY A 91 -17.12 6.28 -6.03
CA GLY A 91 -17.72 5.55 -7.13
C GLY A 91 -16.77 5.49 -8.31
N ASN A 92 -17.09 4.64 -9.26
CA ASN A 92 -16.32 4.42 -10.49
C ASN A 92 -15.92 5.74 -11.20
N GLU A 93 -16.86 6.70 -11.28
CA GLU A 93 -16.61 7.97 -11.97
C GLU A 93 -15.85 9.00 -11.12
N GLU A 94 -15.72 8.72 -9.83
CA GLU A 94 -15.12 9.64 -8.85
C GLU A 94 -13.79 9.15 -8.30
N LEU A 95 -13.21 8.11 -8.90
CA LEU A 95 -11.94 7.54 -8.41
C LEU A 95 -10.82 8.58 -8.51
N PRO A 96 -10.06 8.75 -7.43
CA PRO A 96 -9.00 9.76 -7.41
C PRO A 96 -7.84 9.40 -8.34
N ARG A 97 -7.16 10.43 -8.82
CA ARG A 97 -5.90 10.28 -9.53
C ARG A 97 -4.82 10.91 -8.68
N VAL A 98 -3.74 10.17 -8.45
CA VAL A 98 -2.64 10.64 -7.62
C VAL A 98 -1.57 11.24 -8.53
N LEU A 99 -1.25 12.52 -8.33
CA LEU A 99 -0.29 13.26 -9.13
C LEU A 99 -0.57 13.13 -10.66
N GLY A 100 -1.83 13.30 -11.06
CA GLY A 100 -2.20 13.21 -12.46
C GLY A 100 -2.01 11.84 -13.10
N GLY A 101 -1.93 10.80 -12.30
CA GLY A 101 -1.73 9.43 -12.77
C GLY A 101 -0.30 8.90 -12.62
N LEU A 102 0.63 9.73 -12.12
CA LEU A 102 2.01 9.28 -11.85
C LEU A 102 2.10 8.39 -10.62
N GLY A 103 1.23 8.61 -9.64
CA GLY A 103 1.10 7.75 -8.48
C GLY A 103 -0.10 6.83 -8.61
N ILE A 104 -0.41 6.10 -7.53
CA ILE A 104 -1.56 5.19 -7.49
C ILE A 104 -2.42 5.45 -6.26
N ALA A 105 -3.72 5.16 -6.39
CA ALA A 105 -4.61 5.00 -5.25
C ALA A 105 -4.90 3.51 -5.12
N ILE A 106 -4.92 3.02 -3.89
CA ILE A 106 -5.25 1.61 -3.61
C ILE A 106 -6.71 1.58 -3.17
N ILE A 107 -7.52 0.82 -3.89
CA ILE A 107 -8.97 0.77 -3.72
C ILE A 107 -9.40 -0.63 -3.33
N SER A 108 -10.21 -0.74 -2.27
CA SER A 108 -10.82 -2.00 -1.88
C SER A 108 -12.20 -2.08 -2.52
N THR A 109 -12.37 -3.01 -3.45
CA THR A 109 -13.59 -3.17 -4.25
C THR A 109 -14.18 -4.56 -4.06
N ASN A 110 -15.37 -4.80 -4.63
CA ASN A 110 -15.95 -6.14 -4.68
C ASN A 110 -15.17 -7.10 -5.58
N GLN A 111 -14.24 -6.57 -6.39
CA GLN A 111 -13.35 -7.36 -7.24
C GLN A 111 -11.98 -7.56 -6.57
N GLY A 112 -11.84 -7.15 -5.31
CA GLY A 112 -10.60 -7.25 -4.55
C GLY A 112 -9.93 -5.89 -4.33
N VAL A 113 -8.72 -5.93 -3.77
CA VAL A 113 -7.91 -4.74 -3.54
C VAL A 113 -7.09 -4.49 -4.80
N ILE A 114 -7.34 -3.38 -5.45
CA ILE A 114 -6.75 -3.05 -6.76
C ILE A 114 -6.35 -1.58 -6.81
N THR A 115 -5.67 -1.18 -7.88
CA THR A 115 -5.33 0.24 -8.11
C THR A 115 -6.54 0.99 -8.66
N ASP A 116 -6.51 2.32 -8.55
CA ASP A 116 -7.52 3.18 -9.17
C ASP A 116 -7.61 2.96 -10.68
N LYS A 117 -6.48 2.77 -11.33
CA LYS A 117 -6.43 2.51 -12.77
C LYS A 117 -7.17 1.21 -13.12
N LYS A 118 -6.91 0.15 -12.37
CA LYS A 118 -7.59 -1.14 -12.58
C LYS A 118 -9.08 -1.02 -12.28
N ALA A 119 -9.45 -0.29 -11.24
CA ALA A 119 -10.85 -0.07 -10.89
C ALA A 119 -11.60 0.67 -12.00
N ARG A 120 -10.95 1.65 -12.64
CA ARG A 120 -11.56 2.34 -13.79
C ARG A 120 -11.77 1.39 -14.97
N GLU A 121 -10.80 0.53 -15.25
CA GLU A 121 -10.92 -0.48 -16.32
C GLU A 121 -12.09 -1.43 -16.06
N LEU A 122 -12.26 -1.84 -14.80
CA LEU A 122 -13.33 -2.76 -14.40
C LEU A 122 -14.65 -2.05 -14.14
N GLN A 123 -14.67 -0.72 -14.17
CA GLN A 123 -15.85 0.11 -13.90
C GLN A 123 -16.45 -0.17 -12.53
N VAL A 124 -15.59 -0.26 -11.50
CA VAL A 124 -16.01 -0.47 -10.11
C VAL A 124 -15.46 0.64 -9.23
N GLY A 125 -16.19 0.93 -8.14
CA GLY A 125 -15.74 1.82 -7.09
C GLY A 125 -15.50 1.04 -5.81
N GLY A 126 -15.10 1.74 -4.75
CA GLY A 126 -14.88 1.10 -3.46
C GLY A 126 -14.29 2.05 -2.43
N GLU A 127 -13.72 1.45 -1.40
CA GLU A 127 -13.07 2.19 -0.32
C GLU A 127 -11.67 2.61 -0.75
N VAL A 128 -11.38 3.91 -0.61
CA VAL A 128 -10.07 4.46 -0.99
C VAL A 128 -9.14 4.28 0.21
N LEU A 129 -8.27 3.29 0.15
CA LEU A 129 -7.41 2.91 1.27
C LEU A 129 -6.23 3.85 1.45
N ALA A 130 -5.50 4.15 0.39
CA ALA A 130 -4.26 4.90 0.48
C ALA A 130 -3.84 5.46 -0.86
N TYR A 131 -2.96 6.47 -0.82
CA TYR A 131 -2.25 6.98 -1.99
C TYR A 131 -0.76 6.66 -1.86
N ILE A 132 -0.14 6.27 -2.97
CA ILE A 132 1.30 6.01 -3.06
C ILE A 132 1.85 6.75 -4.28
N TRP A 133 2.96 7.43 -4.11
CA TRP A 133 3.61 8.10 -5.24
C TRP A 133 5.11 8.20 -5.09
#